data_b73e3f4e8789df1c77a868fbfad95242
#
_entry.id   b73e3f4e8789df1c77a868fbfad95242
#
_cell.length_a   1.000
_cell.length_b   1.000
_cell.length_c   1.000
_cell.angle_alpha   90.00
_cell.angle_beta   90.00
_cell.angle_gamma   90.00
#
_symmetry.space_group_name_H-M   'P 1'
#
loop_
_entity.id
_entity.type
_entity.pdbx_description
1 polymer ?
#
loop_
_entity_poly.entity_id
_entity_poly.type
_entity_poly.pdbx_seq_one_letter_code
_entity_poly.pdbx_strand_id
1 'polypeptide(L)'
;YWFVLSTVCCLCAAYYYLASTPKIYSRTATILVKDSRKGGDVDLTAFSDLAGFQNRRNVDNEVFILQSRRLMTNVVKQLNLTVNYSVSDGLRRRDLYGQAPIDVKFINDNDNQSLAMEITPIDDDKIRLSEFKDQFVTKHESRSVITAAYGDTIPTPVGQVVVQKSLYMAPDYIGVPI
;
A
#
# COMPACT_ATOMS: atom_id res chain seq x y z
N TYR A 1 -5.18 32.48 37.36
CA TYR A 1 -5.90 32.41 36.07
C TYR A 1 -4.96 32.03 34.92
N TRP A 2 -3.73 32.55 34.87
CA TRP A 2 -2.76 32.22 33.81
C TRP A 2 -2.40 30.74 33.74
N PHE A 3 -2.31 30.09 34.90
CA PHE A 3 -2.03 28.65 34.97
C PHE A 3 -3.15 27.82 34.32
N VAL A 4 -4.40 28.16 34.61
CA VAL A 4 -5.57 27.47 34.03
C VAL A 4 -5.60 27.67 32.51
N LEU A 5 -5.35 28.91 32.06
CA LEU A 5 -5.30 29.20 30.61
C LEU A 5 -4.19 28.38 29.90
N SER A 6 -3.01 28.35 30.49
CA SER A 6 -1.87 27.56 29.95
C SER A 6 -2.20 26.08 29.87
N THR A 7 -2.83 25.51 30.91
CA THR A 7 -3.20 24.09 30.93
C THR A 7 -4.24 23.76 29.84
N VAL A 8 -5.25 24.62 29.66
CA VAL A 8 -6.26 24.43 28.61
C VAL A 8 -5.61 24.51 27.22
N CYS A 9 -4.71 25.47 27.01
CA CYS A 9 -3.98 25.61 25.74
C CYS A 9 -3.14 24.34 25.43
N CYS A 10 -2.42 23.81 26.42
CA CYS A 10 -1.65 22.58 26.24
C CYS A 10 -2.53 21.36 25.95
N LEU A 11 -3.69 21.24 26.60
CA LEU A 11 -4.63 20.15 26.34
C LEU A 11 -5.23 20.25 24.93
N CYS A 12 -5.58 21.44 24.47
CA CYS A 12 -6.05 21.66 23.10
C CYS A 12 -4.97 21.31 22.06
N ALA A 13 -3.71 21.72 22.29
CA ALA A 13 -2.60 21.39 21.42
C ALA A 13 -2.32 19.90 21.38
N ALA A 14 -2.34 19.22 22.54
CA ALA A 14 -2.18 17.78 22.62
C ALA A 14 -3.31 17.03 21.92
N TYR A 15 -4.55 17.46 22.09
CA TYR A 15 -5.70 16.89 21.39
C TYR A 15 -5.57 17.05 19.88
N TYR A 16 -5.21 18.24 19.40
CA TYR A 16 -5.00 18.52 17.98
C TYR A 16 -3.88 17.61 17.41
N TYR A 17 -2.76 17.52 18.11
CA TYR A 17 -1.65 16.66 17.70
C TYR A 17 -2.07 15.19 17.61
N LEU A 18 -2.78 14.69 18.62
CA LEU A 18 -3.26 13.30 18.65
C LEU A 18 -4.31 13.04 17.55
N ALA A 19 -5.14 14.04 17.27
CA ALA A 19 -6.14 13.98 16.20
C ALA A 19 -5.53 14.01 14.79
N SER A 20 -4.37 14.63 14.61
CA SER A 20 -3.70 14.77 13.31
C SER A 20 -2.72 13.63 13.00
N THR A 21 -2.26 12.88 14.03
CA THR A 21 -1.22 11.85 13.84
C THR A 21 -1.81 10.55 13.31
N PRO A 22 -1.31 9.99 12.18
CA PRO A 22 -1.76 8.71 11.67
C PRO A 22 -1.35 7.56 12.61
N LYS A 23 -2.20 6.54 12.71
CA LYS A 23 -1.90 5.35 13.51
C LYS A 23 -0.95 4.45 12.72
N ILE A 24 0.24 4.21 13.25
CA ILE A 24 1.23 3.30 12.67
C ILE A 24 1.10 1.94 13.34
N TYR A 25 0.89 0.90 12.53
CA TYR A 25 0.81 -0.49 12.99
C TYR A 25 2.06 -1.25 12.55
N SER A 26 2.69 -1.97 13.50
CA SER A 26 3.79 -2.90 13.20
C SER A 26 3.28 -4.34 13.31
N ARG A 27 3.62 -5.17 12.33
CA ARG A 27 3.34 -6.60 12.34
C ARG A 27 4.64 -7.37 12.16
N THR A 28 4.82 -8.41 12.93
CA THR A 28 5.98 -9.31 12.84
C THR A 28 5.48 -10.69 12.45
N ALA A 29 6.12 -11.29 11.46
CA ALA A 29 5.87 -12.66 11.05
C ALA A 29 7.12 -13.50 11.27
N THR A 30 6.96 -14.71 11.80
CA THR A 30 8.04 -15.67 11.96
C THR A 30 7.85 -16.80 10.96
N ILE A 31 8.86 -17.04 10.14
CA ILE A 31 8.86 -18.10 9.14
C ILE A 31 9.76 -19.23 9.63
N LEU A 32 9.21 -20.44 9.70
CA LEU A 32 10.00 -21.64 9.97
C LEU A 32 10.45 -22.22 8.63
N VAL A 33 11.76 -22.17 8.37
CA VAL A 33 12.36 -22.82 7.20
C VAL A 33 12.66 -24.27 7.58
N LYS A 34 11.95 -25.20 6.93
CA LYS A 34 12.20 -26.64 7.09
C LYS A 34 13.29 -27.06 6.12
N ASP A 35 14.41 -27.51 6.64
CA ASP A 35 15.50 -28.08 5.85
C ASP A 35 15.03 -29.40 5.23
N SER A 36 14.72 -29.39 3.93
CA SER A 36 14.31 -30.58 3.19
C SER A 36 15.54 -31.36 2.76
N ARG A 37 16.26 -31.93 3.71
CA ARG A 37 17.22 -33.00 3.38
C ARG A 37 16.44 -34.24 2.96
N LYS A 38 16.20 -34.37 1.67
CA LYS A 38 15.70 -35.58 1.07
C LYS A 38 16.87 -36.58 0.90
N GLY A 39 16.84 -37.57 1.75
CA GLY A 39 17.38 -38.90 1.62
C GLY A 39 18.72 -39.08 0.90
N GLY A 40 19.67 -39.59 1.62
CA GLY A 40 20.88 -40.15 1.09
C GLY A 40 21.88 -40.42 2.19
N ASP A 41 21.85 -41.65 2.66
CA ASP A 41 22.88 -42.37 3.39
C ASP A 41 23.32 -41.93 4.79
N VAL A 42 23.12 -42.86 5.63
CA VAL A 42 23.58 -43.15 6.96
C VAL A 42 25.09 -42.98 6.97
N ASP A 43 25.60 -42.07 7.73
CA ASP A 43 26.87 -42.11 8.43
C ASP A 43 27.57 -40.79 8.69
N LEU A 44 26.85 -39.64 8.52
CA LEU A 44 27.43 -38.34 8.78
C LEU A 44 26.87 -37.65 10.07
N THR A 45 26.20 -38.39 10.93
CA THR A 45 25.67 -37.85 12.18
C THR A 45 26.76 -37.48 13.18
N ALA A 46 27.97 -38.05 13.05
CA ALA A 46 29.11 -37.66 13.90
C ALA A 46 29.77 -36.32 13.50
N PHE A 47 29.55 -35.88 12.28
CA PHE A 47 30.02 -34.55 11.81
C PHE A 47 28.99 -33.44 11.93
N SER A 48 27.77 -33.76 12.36
CA SER A 48 26.71 -32.76 12.46
C SER A 48 26.95 -31.69 13.54
N ASP A 49 27.74 -32.00 14.56
CA ASP A 49 28.12 -31.03 15.58
C ASP A 49 29.13 -30.00 15.08
N LEU A 50 29.94 -30.35 14.09
CA LEU A 50 30.77 -29.38 13.36
C LEU A 50 29.96 -28.61 12.29
N ALA A 51 28.77 -29.06 11.95
CA ALA A 51 27.87 -28.46 10.96
C ALA A 51 27.07 -27.24 11.50
N GLY A 52 27.27 -26.85 12.74
CA GLY A 52 26.72 -25.60 13.26
C GLY A 52 27.04 -24.38 12.42
N PHE A 53 28.11 -24.43 11.63
CA PHE A 53 28.47 -23.42 10.66
C PHE A 53 27.74 -23.57 9.31
N GLN A 54 27.30 -24.77 8.95
CA GLN A 54 26.56 -25.00 7.69
C GLN A 54 25.08 -24.59 7.82
N ASN A 55 24.49 -24.77 9.00
CA ASN A 55 23.10 -24.36 9.23
C ASN A 55 22.91 -22.85 9.13
N ARG A 56 23.88 -22.06 9.59
CA ARG A 56 23.83 -20.59 9.44
C ARG A 56 23.90 -20.16 7.99
N ARG A 57 24.73 -20.79 7.17
CA ARG A 57 24.85 -20.47 5.74
C ARG A 57 23.57 -20.78 4.95
N ASN A 58 22.84 -21.83 5.30
CA ASN A 58 21.57 -22.15 4.67
C ASN A 58 20.50 -21.11 5.01
N VAL A 59 20.39 -20.72 6.26
CA VAL A 59 19.44 -19.68 6.68
C VAL A 59 19.75 -18.35 6.02
N ASP A 60 21.02 -17.97 5.95
CA ASP A 60 21.44 -16.73 5.29
C ASP A 60 21.09 -16.73 3.79
N ASN A 61 21.29 -17.86 3.10
CA ASN A 61 20.91 -17.99 1.70
C ASN A 61 19.39 -17.87 1.50
N GLU A 62 18.57 -18.47 2.38
CA GLU A 62 17.12 -18.34 2.32
C GLU A 62 16.67 -16.88 2.57
N VAL A 63 17.33 -16.18 3.49
CA VAL A 63 17.08 -14.76 3.74
C VAL A 63 17.42 -13.94 2.49
N PHE A 64 18.54 -14.21 1.81
CA PHE A 64 18.89 -13.54 0.55
C PHE A 64 17.87 -13.83 -0.56
N ILE A 65 17.35 -15.06 -0.66
CA ILE A 65 16.30 -15.41 -1.61
C ILE A 65 15.02 -14.63 -1.31
N LEU A 66 14.62 -14.56 -0.04
CA LEU A 66 13.44 -13.79 0.39
C LEU A 66 13.58 -12.29 0.12
N GLN A 67 14.80 -11.75 0.22
CA GLN A 67 15.10 -10.35 -0.07
C GLN A 67 15.30 -10.07 -1.57
N SER A 68 15.26 -11.10 -2.42
CA SER A 68 15.50 -10.93 -3.84
C SER A 68 14.43 -10.04 -4.48
N ARG A 69 14.87 -9.09 -5.30
CA ARG A 69 14.00 -8.16 -6.03
C ARG A 69 12.95 -8.90 -6.85
N ARG A 70 13.34 -10.02 -7.48
CA ARG A 70 12.43 -10.81 -8.32
C ARG A 70 11.27 -11.39 -7.52
N LEU A 71 11.56 -11.94 -6.33
CA LEU A 71 10.54 -12.51 -5.46
C LEU A 71 9.62 -11.41 -4.94
N MET A 72 10.18 -10.29 -4.48
CA MET A 72 9.40 -9.15 -4.00
C MET A 72 8.50 -8.57 -5.10
N THR A 73 8.99 -8.44 -6.33
CA THR A 73 8.18 -7.99 -7.46
C THR A 73 7.00 -8.94 -7.73
N ASN A 74 7.23 -10.25 -7.67
CA ASN A 74 6.15 -11.23 -7.86
C ASN A 74 5.11 -11.14 -6.74
N VAL A 75 5.52 -10.97 -5.50
CA VAL A 75 4.61 -10.80 -4.34
C VAL A 75 3.77 -9.53 -4.51
N VAL A 76 4.40 -8.42 -4.86
CA VAL A 76 3.72 -7.13 -5.10
C VAL A 76 2.67 -7.28 -6.21
N LYS A 77 3.01 -7.97 -7.32
CA LYS A 77 2.08 -8.22 -8.43
C LYS A 77 0.93 -9.16 -8.03
N GLN A 78 1.22 -10.24 -7.30
CA GLN A 78 0.19 -11.19 -6.85
C GLN A 78 -0.81 -10.58 -5.86
N LEU A 79 -0.33 -9.71 -4.99
CA LEU A 79 -1.15 -9.07 -3.95
C LEU A 79 -1.73 -7.72 -4.39
N ASN A 80 -1.53 -7.30 -5.66
CA ASN A 80 -1.96 -6.00 -6.18
C ASN A 80 -1.54 -4.83 -5.29
N LEU A 81 -0.31 -4.88 -4.74
CA LEU A 81 0.22 -3.83 -3.87
C LEU A 81 0.80 -2.62 -4.63
N THR A 82 0.62 -2.59 -5.94
CA THR A 82 1.08 -1.46 -6.79
C THR A 82 0.26 -0.20 -6.58
N VAL A 83 -0.99 -0.33 -6.13
CA VAL A 83 -1.89 0.80 -5.88
C VAL A 83 -2.19 0.91 -4.39
N ASN A 84 -1.99 2.09 -3.83
CA ASN A 84 -2.37 2.40 -2.45
C ASN A 84 -3.57 3.34 -2.44
N TYR A 85 -4.59 2.99 -1.68
CA TYR A 85 -5.82 3.77 -1.54
C TYR A 85 -5.85 4.45 -0.19
N SER A 86 -6.15 5.73 -0.18
CA SER A 86 -6.30 6.49 1.06
C SER A 86 -7.50 7.41 1.00
N VAL A 87 -8.24 7.49 2.09
CA VAL A 87 -9.40 8.37 2.26
C VAL A 87 -9.09 9.46 3.27
N SER A 88 -9.52 10.66 2.99
CA SER A 88 -9.45 11.77 3.94
C SER A 88 -10.61 11.68 4.92
N ASP A 89 -10.30 11.39 6.18
CA ASP A 89 -11.27 11.33 7.28
C ASP A 89 -11.04 12.55 8.20
N GLY A 90 -11.64 13.67 7.84
CA GLY A 90 -11.47 14.95 8.51
C GLY A 90 -10.02 15.45 8.44
N LEU A 91 -9.32 15.47 9.57
CA LEU A 91 -7.93 15.90 9.67
C LEU A 91 -6.90 14.80 9.43
N ARG A 92 -7.34 13.56 9.20
CA ARG A 92 -6.48 12.39 9.02
C ARG A 92 -6.66 11.78 7.64
N ARG A 93 -5.55 11.27 7.11
CA ARG A 93 -5.60 10.37 5.96
C ARG A 93 -5.54 8.94 6.47
N ARG A 94 -6.49 8.12 6.05
CA ARG A 94 -6.59 6.70 6.41
C ARG A 94 -6.34 5.84 5.19
N ASP A 95 -5.33 4.99 5.26
CA ASP A 95 -5.07 4.00 4.22
C ASP A 95 -6.08 2.85 4.33
N LEU A 96 -6.66 2.48 3.20
CA LEU A 96 -7.73 1.47 3.12
C LEU A 96 -7.18 0.05 2.93
N TYR A 97 -5.89 -0.07 2.62
CA TYR A 97 -5.24 -1.36 2.34
C TYR A 97 -6.07 -2.23 1.37
N GLY A 98 -6.39 -3.47 1.73
CA GLY A 98 -7.19 -4.37 0.89
C GLY A 98 -8.71 -4.13 0.92
N GLN A 99 -9.21 -3.08 1.58
CA GLN A 99 -10.65 -2.78 1.73
C GLN A 99 -11.07 -1.51 0.98
N ALA A 100 -10.40 -1.22 -0.13
CA ALA A 100 -10.76 -0.07 -0.94
C ALA A 100 -12.12 -0.28 -1.64
N PRO A 101 -12.97 0.77 -1.73
CA PRO A 101 -14.27 0.68 -2.40
C PRO A 101 -14.16 0.59 -3.92
N ILE A 102 -13.00 0.91 -4.46
CA ILE A 102 -12.70 0.89 -5.90
C ILE A 102 -11.44 0.06 -6.16
N ASP A 103 -11.36 -0.52 -7.36
CA ASP A 103 -10.17 -1.20 -7.88
C ASP A 103 -9.71 -0.49 -9.15
N VAL A 104 -8.48 -0.02 -9.14
CA VAL A 104 -7.88 0.77 -10.23
C VAL A 104 -6.83 -0.07 -10.93
N LYS A 105 -6.97 -0.21 -12.26
CA LYS A 105 -6.01 -0.92 -13.11
C LYS A 105 -5.45 0.00 -14.16
N PHE A 106 -4.14 0.09 -14.22
CA PHE A 106 -3.41 0.78 -15.29
C PHE A 106 -3.21 -0.17 -16.47
N ILE A 107 -3.58 0.25 -17.70
CA ILE A 107 -3.43 -0.57 -18.91
C ILE A 107 -1.99 -0.49 -19.42
N ASN A 108 -1.36 0.67 -19.36
CA ASN A 108 0.03 0.90 -19.74
C ASN A 108 0.86 1.12 -18.47
N ASP A 109 1.20 0.04 -17.81
CA ASP A 109 2.04 0.07 -16.61
C ASP A 109 3.51 0.25 -17.01
N ASN A 110 3.99 1.48 -16.94
CA ASN A 110 5.41 1.75 -16.92
C ASN A 110 5.89 1.56 -15.47
N ASP A 111 6.45 0.41 -15.15
CA ASP A 111 6.96 -0.02 -13.82
C ASP A 111 7.82 1.02 -13.06
N ASN A 112 8.12 2.16 -13.66
CA ASN A 112 9.02 3.20 -13.12
C ASN A 112 8.33 4.53 -12.81
N GLN A 113 7.00 4.63 -12.91
CA GLN A 113 6.28 5.88 -12.64
C GLN A 113 5.51 5.76 -11.32
N SER A 114 5.62 6.75 -10.47
CA SER A 114 4.79 6.90 -9.27
C SER A 114 3.76 7.97 -9.54
N LEU A 115 2.52 7.53 -9.71
CA LEU A 115 1.39 8.37 -10.09
C LEU A 115 0.44 8.51 -8.91
N ALA A 116 -0.11 9.70 -8.73
CA ALA A 116 -1.18 9.93 -7.77
C ALA A 116 -2.34 10.65 -8.47
N MET A 117 -3.55 10.24 -8.15
CA MET A 117 -4.78 10.86 -8.61
C MET A 117 -5.84 10.77 -7.54
N GLU A 118 -6.79 11.67 -7.58
CA GLU A 118 -7.94 11.64 -6.70
C GLU A 118 -9.15 11.14 -7.46
N ILE A 119 -9.83 10.13 -6.92
CA ILE A 119 -11.02 9.52 -7.51
C ILE A 119 -12.18 9.73 -6.55
N THR A 120 -13.21 10.44 -7.00
CA THR A 120 -14.41 10.69 -6.21
C THR A 120 -15.60 9.98 -6.85
N PRO A 121 -16.18 8.96 -6.23
CA PRO A 121 -17.46 8.40 -6.65
C PRO A 121 -18.55 9.48 -6.59
N ILE A 122 -19.25 9.74 -7.69
CA ILE A 122 -20.36 10.72 -7.73
C ILE A 122 -21.67 10.01 -7.48
N ASP A 123 -21.87 8.91 -8.18
CA ASP A 123 -23.06 8.09 -8.17
C ASP A 123 -22.68 6.62 -8.28
N ASP A 124 -23.70 5.76 -8.29
CA ASP A 124 -23.50 4.33 -8.51
C ASP A 124 -22.79 3.99 -9.83
N ASP A 125 -22.93 4.83 -10.87
CA ASP A 125 -22.38 4.54 -12.18
C ASP A 125 -21.25 5.48 -12.61
N LYS A 126 -21.04 6.59 -11.91
CA LYS A 126 -20.12 7.65 -12.34
C LYS A 126 -19.06 7.97 -11.30
N ILE A 127 -17.86 8.19 -11.79
CA ILE A 127 -16.71 8.64 -11.04
C ILE A 127 -16.16 9.93 -11.61
N ARG A 128 -15.54 10.70 -10.74
CA ARG A 128 -14.77 11.90 -11.10
C ARG A 128 -13.31 11.63 -10.77
N LEU A 129 -12.45 11.84 -11.75
CA LEU A 129 -11.00 11.81 -11.58
C LEU A 129 -10.47 13.23 -11.61
N SER A 130 -9.64 13.56 -10.66
CA SER A 130 -9.03 14.88 -10.49
C SER A 130 -7.64 14.78 -9.86
N GLU A 131 -6.94 15.90 -9.76
CA GLU A 131 -5.63 16.02 -9.10
C GLU A 131 -4.58 15.03 -9.58
N PHE A 132 -4.36 14.95 -10.88
CA PHE A 132 -3.32 14.09 -11.45
C PHE A 132 -1.94 14.64 -11.10
N LYS A 133 -1.16 13.88 -10.35
CA LYS A 133 0.21 14.22 -9.92
C LYS A 133 1.17 13.14 -10.36
N ASP A 134 2.23 13.53 -11.05
CA ASP A 134 3.38 12.68 -11.28
C ASP A 134 4.46 13.05 -10.24
N GLN A 135 4.86 12.09 -9.43
CA GLN A 135 5.78 12.32 -8.32
C GLN A 135 7.21 12.64 -8.80
N PHE A 136 7.56 12.29 -10.04
CA PHE A 136 8.87 12.53 -10.62
C PHE A 136 8.95 13.81 -11.48
N VAL A 137 7.81 14.34 -11.92
CA VAL A 137 7.75 15.54 -12.76
C VAL A 137 7.04 16.64 -12.02
N THR A 138 7.78 17.49 -11.37
CA THR A 138 7.30 18.65 -10.55
C THR A 138 6.45 19.65 -11.35
N LYS A 139 6.19 19.44 -12.64
CA LYS A 139 5.63 20.43 -13.57
C LYS A 139 4.24 20.13 -14.12
N HIS A 140 3.65 18.98 -13.85
CA HIS A 140 2.32 18.63 -14.35
C HIS A 140 1.31 18.34 -13.24
N GLU A 141 0.94 19.37 -12.48
CA GLU A 141 -0.36 19.37 -11.82
C GLU A 141 -1.42 19.70 -12.89
N SER A 142 -1.97 18.68 -13.53
CA SER A 142 -3.11 18.87 -14.42
C SER A 142 -4.37 18.95 -13.57
N ARG A 143 -4.95 20.13 -13.47
CA ARG A 143 -6.30 20.35 -12.89
C ARG A 143 -7.43 19.89 -13.80
N SER A 144 -7.17 18.95 -14.70
CA SER A 144 -8.22 18.38 -15.53
C SER A 144 -9.14 17.52 -14.68
N VAL A 145 -10.41 17.78 -14.76
CA VAL A 145 -11.45 16.94 -14.13
C VAL A 145 -12.08 16.10 -15.22
N ILE A 146 -12.02 14.78 -15.06
CA ILE A 146 -12.57 13.82 -16.00
C ILE A 146 -13.70 13.08 -15.30
N THR A 147 -14.89 13.04 -15.92
CA THR A 147 -16.02 12.24 -15.43
C THR A 147 -16.21 11.08 -16.38
N ALA A 148 -16.28 9.86 -15.83
CA ALA A 148 -16.42 8.64 -16.60
C ALA A 148 -17.30 7.62 -15.87
N ALA A 149 -17.71 6.56 -16.56
CA ALA A 149 -18.40 5.44 -15.94
C ALA A 149 -17.43 4.40 -15.39
N TYR A 150 -17.88 3.60 -14.44
CA TYR A 150 -17.11 2.45 -13.96
C TYR A 150 -16.94 1.43 -15.10
N GLY A 151 -15.74 0.87 -15.19
CA GLY A 151 -15.37 -0.13 -16.19
C GLY A 151 -14.90 0.45 -17.53
N ASP A 152 -15.06 1.74 -17.76
CA ASP A 152 -14.56 2.39 -18.96
C ASP A 152 -13.05 2.57 -18.93
N THR A 153 -12.43 2.53 -20.12
CA THR A 153 -11.04 2.91 -20.28
C THR A 153 -10.92 4.42 -20.40
N ILE A 154 -10.39 5.04 -19.38
CA ILE A 154 -10.30 6.49 -19.24
C ILE A 154 -8.91 6.94 -19.64
N PRO A 155 -8.75 7.75 -20.70
CA PRO A 155 -7.49 8.39 -21.00
C PRO A 155 -7.23 9.52 -20.00
N THR A 156 -6.24 9.36 -19.14
CA THR A 156 -5.82 10.36 -18.17
C THR A 156 -4.44 10.93 -18.55
N PRO A 157 -4.06 12.10 -18.05
CA PRO A 157 -2.71 12.65 -18.26
C PRO A 157 -1.59 11.74 -17.77
N VAL A 158 -1.91 10.80 -16.89
CA VAL A 158 -0.95 9.85 -16.29
C VAL A 158 -1.03 8.44 -16.90
N GLY A 159 -1.86 8.24 -17.92
CA GLY A 159 -2.00 6.95 -18.61
C GLY A 159 -3.46 6.52 -18.75
N GLN A 160 -3.66 5.35 -19.35
CA GLN A 160 -5.00 4.76 -19.47
C GLN A 160 -5.33 3.98 -18.20
N VAL A 161 -6.48 4.31 -17.62
CA VAL A 161 -6.92 3.76 -16.34
C VAL A 161 -8.32 3.16 -16.48
N VAL A 162 -8.53 2.02 -15.87
CA VAL A 162 -9.86 1.41 -15.69
C VAL A 162 -10.16 1.36 -14.21
N VAL A 163 -11.29 1.93 -13.81
CA VAL A 163 -11.76 1.94 -12.44
C VAL A 163 -12.97 1.02 -12.31
N GLN A 164 -12.89 0.04 -11.43
CA GLN A 164 -13.97 -0.92 -11.16
C GLN A 164 -14.47 -0.75 -9.73
N LYS A 165 -15.74 -1.08 -9.49
CA LYS A 165 -16.27 -1.17 -8.13
C LYS A 165 -15.71 -2.39 -7.44
N SER A 166 -15.28 -2.23 -6.20
CA SER A 166 -14.90 -3.32 -5.32
C SER A 166 -16.12 -3.83 -4.54
N LEU A 167 -15.98 -5.01 -3.93
CA LEU A 167 -16.96 -5.58 -3.00
C LEU A 167 -17.16 -4.72 -1.74
N TYR A 168 -16.24 -3.81 -1.45
CA TYR A 168 -16.25 -2.91 -0.29
C TYR A 168 -16.87 -1.56 -0.60
N MET A 169 -17.46 -1.39 -1.80
CA MET A 169 -18.16 -0.15 -2.14
C MET A 169 -19.40 -0.01 -1.27
N ALA A 170 -19.48 1.07 -0.51
CA ALA A 170 -20.61 1.41 0.34
C ALA A 170 -21.10 2.84 0.01
N PRO A 171 -22.38 3.15 0.28
CA PRO A 171 -22.93 4.49 0.04
C PRO A 171 -22.16 5.61 0.73
N ASP A 172 -21.51 5.31 1.85
CA ASP A 172 -20.70 6.27 2.64
C ASP A 172 -19.48 6.81 1.88
N TYR A 173 -19.06 6.13 0.81
CA TYR A 173 -17.94 6.58 -0.03
C TYR A 173 -18.37 7.46 -1.19
N ILE A 174 -19.68 7.64 -1.43
CA ILE A 174 -20.19 8.52 -2.48
C ILE A 174 -19.89 9.97 -2.09
N GLY A 175 -19.22 10.70 -2.97
CA GLY A 175 -18.79 12.07 -2.73
C GLY A 175 -17.51 12.21 -1.90
N VAL A 176 -16.89 11.10 -1.46
CA VAL A 176 -15.65 11.13 -0.68
C VAL A 176 -14.46 10.88 -1.62
N PRO A 177 -13.44 11.74 -1.62
CA PRO A 177 -12.23 11.56 -2.42
C PRO A 177 -11.36 10.42 -1.83
N ILE A 178 -10.92 9.56 -2.74
CA ILE A 178 -10.10 8.36 -2.48
C ILE A 178 -8.74 8.52 -3.15
#